data_db5c8e67348e06726341c43244833e2e
#
_entry.id   db5c8e67348e06726341c43244833e2e
#
_cell.length_a   1.000
_cell.length_b   1.000
_cell.length_c   1.000
_cell.angle_alpha   90.00
_cell.angle_beta   90.00
_cell.angle_gamma   90.00
#
_symmetry.space_group_name_H-M   'P 1'
#
loop_
_entity.id
_entity.type
_entity.pdbx_description
1 polymer ?
#
loop_
_entity_poly.entity_id
_entity_poly.type
_entity_poly.pdbx_seq_one_letter_code
_entity_poly.pdbx_strand_id
1 'polypeptide(L)'
;MPLAKHEWIITTDADCIVKKNWLFVLDLFIQQNNSEMVCGAVTYNCQNTFLHHFQQLDFASLQGATIGSFGISKPFMCNGANFAYTKKLFLNLKGFEGNNIIASGDDVFLLQKAVEQFPEKVSYLKSFETIVATKPLNNWKDLFHQRVRWASKTKVYKSNFSKILGLIVLCGNLGFIFLLFSLFSCFYSLASILYIIFFGILFLKFFVDYMLIQKTQKFLQTKSKYTLLSSFLYPFFSVAVAIYSLFGKYEWKGRRFS
;
A
#
# COMPACT_ATOMS: atom_id res chain seq x y z
N MET A 1 2.15 16.46 -20.38
CA MET A 1 3.57 16.32 -20.76
C MET A 1 4.09 17.44 -21.66
N PRO A 2 3.45 17.84 -22.79
CA PRO A 2 3.99 18.90 -23.66
C PRO A 2 4.23 20.24 -22.93
N LEU A 3 3.43 20.56 -21.93
CA LEU A 3 3.51 21.83 -21.19
C LEU A 3 4.59 21.85 -20.09
N ALA A 4 5.13 20.71 -19.71
CA ALA A 4 6.16 20.66 -18.66
C ALA A 4 7.50 21.18 -19.21
N LYS A 5 8.08 22.18 -18.54
CA LYS A 5 9.33 22.82 -18.97
C LYS A 5 10.58 22.00 -18.64
N HIS A 6 10.55 21.26 -17.53
CA HIS A 6 11.69 20.50 -17.01
C HIS A 6 11.58 19.01 -17.31
N GLU A 7 12.71 18.29 -17.24
CA GLU A 7 12.78 16.86 -17.52
C GLU A 7 12.10 16.02 -16.44
N TRP A 8 12.26 16.39 -15.16
CA TRP A 8 11.65 15.69 -14.05
C TRP A 8 10.25 16.21 -13.76
N ILE A 9 9.32 15.27 -13.58
CA ILE A 9 7.95 15.51 -13.12
C ILE A 9 7.84 14.92 -11.72
N ILE A 10 7.43 15.75 -10.77
CA ILE A 10 7.19 15.34 -9.38
C ILE A 10 5.70 15.50 -9.11
N THR A 11 5.10 14.48 -8.51
CA THR A 11 3.67 14.48 -8.18
C THR A 11 3.45 14.45 -6.68
N THR A 12 2.48 15.23 -6.23
CA THR A 12 1.93 15.20 -4.87
C THR A 12 0.45 15.55 -4.93
N ASP A 13 -0.34 15.10 -3.94
CA ASP A 13 -1.76 15.43 -3.86
C ASP A 13 -1.95 16.80 -3.20
N ALA A 14 -3.03 17.51 -3.55
CA ALA A 14 -3.29 18.88 -3.09
C ALA A 14 -3.53 19.00 -1.57
N ASP A 15 -3.87 17.89 -0.90
CA ASP A 15 -4.10 17.80 0.55
C ASP A 15 -2.87 17.29 1.32
N CYS A 16 -1.74 17.11 0.63
CA CYS A 16 -0.49 16.63 1.20
C CYS A 16 0.37 17.78 1.75
N ILE A 17 1.12 17.45 2.79
CA ILE A 17 2.12 18.30 3.41
C ILE A 17 3.50 17.69 3.17
N VAL A 18 4.38 18.46 2.56
CA VAL A 18 5.77 18.10 2.31
C VAL A 18 6.69 18.79 3.30
N LYS A 19 7.83 18.18 3.62
CA LYS A 19 8.86 18.78 4.47
C LYS A 19 9.67 19.83 3.70
N LYS A 20 10.31 20.74 4.44
CA LYS A 20 11.11 21.86 3.88
C LYS A 20 12.18 21.36 2.89
N ASN A 21 12.83 20.27 3.20
CA ASN A 21 13.96 19.74 2.41
C ASN A 21 13.54 18.70 1.37
N TRP A 22 12.23 18.48 1.16
CA TRP A 22 11.71 17.41 0.31
C TRP A 22 12.30 17.44 -1.10
N LEU A 23 12.22 18.57 -1.80
CA LEU A 23 12.76 18.71 -3.16
C LEU A 23 14.28 18.63 -3.19
N PHE A 24 14.95 19.24 -2.22
CA PHE A 24 16.40 19.24 -2.15
C PHE A 24 16.97 17.83 -2.00
N VAL A 25 16.40 17.03 -1.08
CA VAL A 25 16.85 15.65 -0.86
C VAL A 25 16.50 14.74 -2.05
N LEU A 26 15.35 14.98 -2.70
CA LEU A 26 14.98 14.26 -3.91
C LEU A 26 15.95 14.56 -5.05
N ASP A 27 16.30 15.84 -5.25
CA ASP A 27 17.27 16.27 -6.29
C ASP A 27 18.66 15.67 -6.06
N LEU A 28 19.18 15.75 -4.83
CA LEU A 28 20.45 15.09 -4.49
C LEU A 28 20.43 13.60 -4.79
N PHE A 29 19.33 12.91 -4.45
CA PHE A 29 19.19 11.49 -4.73
C PHE A 29 19.19 11.19 -6.23
N ILE A 30 18.48 11.99 -7.01
CA ILE A 30 18.44 11.88 -8.48
C ILE A 30 19.83 12.07 -9.09
N GLN A 31 20.59 13.07 -8.63
CA GLN A 31 21.93 13.35 -9.12
C GLN A 31 22.95 12.25 -8.80
N GLN A 32 22.76 11.55 -7.67
CA GLN A 32 23.66 10.48 -7.21
C GLN A 32 23.31 9.09 -7.79
N ASN A 33 22.11 8.93 -8.35
CA ASN A 33 21.62 7.65 -8.83
C ASN A 33 21.23 7.75 -10.31
N ASN A 34 21.42 6.67 -11.06
CA ASN A 34 21.00 6.59 -12.45
C ASN A 34 19.49 6.23 -12.57
N SER A 35 18.66 6.83 -11.73
CA SER A 35 17.22 6.59 -11.70
C SER A 35 16.50 7.51 -12.66
N GLU A 36 15.44 7.01 -13.29
CA GLU A 36 14.50 7.80 -14.09
C GLU A 36 13.09 7.80 -13.47
N MET A 37 12.89 6.99 -12.41
CA MET A 37 11.67 6.94 -11.59
C MET A 37 12.04 6.77 -10.12
N VAL A 38 11.48 7.62 -9.25
CA VAL A 38 11.72 7.59 -7.81
C VAL A 38 10.39 7.56 -7.07
N CYS A 39 10.21 6.56 -6.21
CA CYS A 39 9.07 6.44 -5.32
C CYS A 39 9.49 6.84 -3.91
N GLY A 40 8.59 7.47 -3.16
CA GLY A 40 8.83 7.90 -1.79
C GLY A 40 7.72 7.49 -0.82
N ALA A 41 8.00 7.61 0.47
CA ALA A 41 7.07 7.27 1.52
C ALA A 41 5.98 8.31 1.72
N VAL A 42 4.78 7.83 2.05
CA VAL A 42 3.65 8.66 2.48
C VAL A 42 3.16 8.19 3.84
N THR A 43 2.68 9.10 4.67
CA THR A 43 2.12 8.81 5.98
C THR A 43 0.85 9.61 6.24
N TYR A 44 0.11 9.26 7.29
CA TYR A 44 -1.04 10.06 7.74
C TYR A 44 -0.64 11.05 8.84
N ASN A 45 -1.22 12.25 8.79
CA ASN A 45 -1.22 13.20 9.90
C ASN A 45 -2.46 12.94 10.77
N CYS A 46 -2.33 12.04 11.74
CA CYS A 46 -3.44 11.51 12.54
C CYS A 46 -3.79 12.40 13.73
N GLN A 47 -5.09 12.62 13.93
CA GLN A 47 -5.64 13.02 15.22
C GLN A 47 -5.75 11.79 16.15
N ASN A 48 -5.91 12.02 17.46
CA ASN A 48 -5.97 10.95 18.47
C ASN A 48 -7.36 10.28 18.53
N THR A 49 -7.80 9.68 17.40
CA THR A 49 -9.02 8.88 17.31
C THR A 49 -8.69 7.44 16.96
N PHE A 50 -9.53 6.49 17.38
CA PHE A 50 -9.33 5.08 17.02
C PHE A 50 -9.29 4.87 15.51
N LEU A 51 -10.19 5.48 14.76
CA LEU A 51 -10.25 5.38 13.31
C LEU A 51 -8.96 5.85 12.62
N HIS A 52 -8.37 6.98 13.08
CA HIS A 52 -7.12 7.48 12.51
C HIS A 52 -5.95 6.55 12.82
N HIS A 53 -5.87 6.02 14.04
CA HIS A 53 -4.82 5.06 14.41
C HIS A 53 -4.97 3.70 13.70
N PHE A 54 -6.21 3.25 13.45
CA PHE A 54 -6.47 2.08 12.62
C PHE A 54 -5.98 2.28 11.19
N GLN A 55 -6.31 3.43 10.57
CA GLN A 55 -5.82 3.80 9.24
C GLN A 55 -4.29 3.91 9.20
N GLN A 56 -3.68 4.49 10.23
CA GLN A 56 -2.22 4.61 10.31
C GLN A 56 -1.53 3.25 10.37
N LEU A 57 -2.10 2.29 11.10
CA LEU A 57 -1.58 0.93 11.18
C LEU A 57 -1.71 0.20 9.84
N ASP A 58 -2.89 0.23 9.23
CA ASP A 58 -3.15 -0.34 7.90
C ASP A 58 -2.21 0.25 6.84
N PHE A 59 -2.09 1.58 6.82
CA PHE A 59 -1.23 2.26 5.85
C PHE A 59 0.26 2.00 6.10
N ALA A 60 0.68 1.89 7.36
CA ALA A 60 2.07 1.51 7.70
C ALA A 60 2.40 0.10 7.19
N SER A 61 1.45 -0.84 7.24
CA SER A 61 1.67 -2.19 6.68
C SER A 61 1.86 -2.13 5.15
N LEU A 62 1.06 -1.35 4.44
CA LEU A 62 1.19 -1.14 2.99
C LEU A 62 2.52 -0.46 2.63
N GLN A 63 2.91 0.58 3.35
CA GLN A 63 4.20 1.27 3.15
C GLN A 63 5.37 0.32 3.44
N GLY A 64 5.29 -0.50 4.49
CA GLY A 64 6.30 -1.49 4.82
C GLY A 64 6.46 -2.56 3.75
N ALA A 65 5.35 -3.08 3.22
CA ALA A 65 5.35 -4.01 2.10
C ALA A 65 5.94 -3.36 0.84
N THR A 66 5.59 -2.09 0.56
CA THR A 66 6.15 -1.33 -0.55
C THR A 66 7.67 -1.20 -0.42
N ILE A 67 8.16 -0.67 0.70
CA ILE A 67 9.60 -0.51 0.96
C ILE A 67 10.34 -1.85 0.85
N GLY A 68 9.78 -2.89 1.47
CA GLY A 68 10.34 -4.24 1.43
C GLY A 68 10.43 -4.80 0.01
N SER A 69 9.43 -4.55 -0.83
CA SER A 69 9.42 -5.01 -2.22
C SER A 69 10.52 -4.39 -3.08
N PHE A 70 10.82 -3.11 -2.87
CA PHE A 70 11.98 -2.47 -3.50
C PHE A 70 13.29 -3.08 -2.99
N GLY A 71 13.38 -3.39 -1.68
CA GLY A 71 14.57 -4.00 -1.09
C GLY A 71 14.91 -5.39 -1.64
N ILE A 72 13.93 -6.13 -2.16
CA ILE A 72 14.12 -7.44 -2.80
C ILE A 72 13.99 -7.38 -4.33
N SER A 73 14.10 -6.20 -4.92
CA SER A 73 14.01 -5.97 -6.38
C SER A 73 12.70 -6.49 -7.00
N LYS A 74 11.59 -6.39 -6.27
CA LYS A 74 10.23 -6.76 -6.72
C LYS A 74 9.24 -5.61 -6.49
N PRO A 75 9.51 -4.37 -6.95
CA PRO A 75 8.61 -3.25 -6.75
C PRO A 75 7.24 -3.55 -7.36
N PHE A 76 6.17 -3.32 -6.60
CA PHE A 76 4.81 -3.60 -7.09
C PHE A 76 3.81 -2.48 -6.82
N MET A 77 4.13 -1.58 -5.90
CA MET A 77 3.26 -0.48 -5.49
C MET A 77 4.06 0.78 -5.23
N CYS A 78 3.46 1.94 -5.48
CA CYS A 78 3.92 3.26 -5.10
C CYS A 78 2.74 4.14 -4.69
N ASN A 79 3.01 5.38 -4.37
CA ASN A 79 1.98 6.36 -4.04
C ASN A 79 2.20 7.64 -4.86
N GLY A 80 1.21 8.01 -5.66
CA GLY A 80 1.25 9.20 -6.51
C GLY A 80 1.47 10.51 -5.75
N ALA A 81 1.18 10.52 -4.44
CA ALA A 81 1.44 11.68 -3.59
C ALA A 81 2.93 11.91 -3.29
N ASN A 82 3.81 10.93 -3.59
CA ASN A 82 5.27 11.07 -3.45
C ASN A 82 5.98 10.25 -4.52
N PHE A 83 5.91 10.75 -5.74
CA PHE A 83 6.35 10.03 -6.92
C PHE A 83 6.99 10.99 -7.92
N ALA A 84 8.12 10.60 -8.48
CA ALA A 84 8.85 11.38 -9.46
C ALA A 84 9.30 10.51 -10.63
N TYR A 85 9.29 11.06 -11.84
CA TYR A 85 9.73 10.37 -13.06
C TYR A 85 10.17 11.36 -14.15
N THR A 86 10.99 10.89 -15.08
CA THR A 86 11.42 11.71 -16.20
C THR A 86 10.38 11.73 -17.33
N LYS A 87 10.30 12.83 -18.06
CA LYS A 87 9.49 12.91 -19.30
C LYS A 87 9.89 11.82 -20.28
N LYS A 88 11.21 11.60 -20.45
CA LYS A 88 11.73 10.58 -21.34
C LYS A 88 11.20 9.20 -21.00
N LEU A 89 11.30 8.78 -19.74
CA LEU A 89 10.76 7.49 -19.30
C LEU A 89 9.24 7.42 -19.52
N PHE A 90 8.51 8.47 -19.15
CA PHE A 90 7.05 8.51 -19.34
C PHE A 90 6.64 8.32 -20.81
N LEU A 91 7.33 8.96 -21.74
CA LEU A 91 7.05 8.83 -23.18
C LEU A 91 7.42 7.44 -23.70
N ASN A 92 8.57 6.89 -23.29
CA ASN A 92 9.00 5.55 -23.66
C ASN A 92 8.00 4.48 -23.21
N LEU A 93 7.38 4.67 -22.03
CA LEU A 93 6.34 3.79 -21.48
C LEU A 93 4.96 4.04 -22.10
N LYS A 94 4.82 4.95 -23.08
CA LYS A 94 3.55 5.40 -23.63
C LYS A 94 2.59 5.95 -22.57
N GLY A 95 3.15 6.58 -21.53
CA GLY A 95 2.41 7.23 -20.46
C GLY A 95 1.32 6.35 -19.83
N PHE A 96 0.09 6.87 -19.79
CA PHE A 96 -1.07 6.19 -19.19
C PHE A 96 -1.87 5.35 -20.19
N GLU A 97 -1.37 5.08 -21.40
CA GLU A 97 -2.07 4.22 -22.37
C GLU A 97 -2.32 2.83 -21.76
N GLY A 98 -3.51 2.30 -21.98
CA GLY A 98 -3.96 1.02 -21.43
C GLY A 98 -4.63 1.09 -20.06
N ASN A 99 -4.69 2.29 -19.42
CA ASN A 99 -5.34 2.49 -18.12
C ASN A 99 -6.76 3.09 -18.23
N ASN A 100 -7.30 3.24 -19.43
CA ASN A 100 -8.55 3.97 -19.69
C ASN A 100 -9.79 3.37 -18.98
N ILE A 101 -9.71 2.14 -18.49
CA ILE A 101 -10.81 1.41 -17.87
C ILE A 101 -10.85 1.61 -16.35
N ILE A 102 -9.79 2.20 -15.75
CA ILE A 102 -9.64 2.25 -14.29
C ILE A 102 -9.63 3.70 -13.80
N ALA A 103 -10.42 3.96 -12.76
CA ALA A 103 -10.65 5.32 -12.23
C ALA A 103 -9.46 5.96 -11.52
N SER A 104 -8.40 5.21 -11.22
CA SER A 104 -7.24 5.71 -10.45
C SER A 104 -6.14 4.65 -10.42
N GLY A 105 -4.91 5.03 -10.04
CA GLY A 105 -3.77 4.11 -9.95
C GLY A 105 -2.80 4.26 -11.10
N ASP A 106 -2.87 5.37 -11.79
CA ASP A 106 -1.95 5.75 -12.86
C ASP A 106 -0.49 5.65 -12.41
N ASP A 107 -0.23 5.97 -11.13
CA ASP A 107 1.05 5.83 -10.44
C ASP A 107 1.54 4.37 -10.43
N VAL A 108 0.72 3.45 -9.94
CA VAL A 108 1.08 2.02 -9.84
C VAL A 108 1.21 1.39 -11.22
N PHE A 109 0.33 1.73 -12.17
CA PHE A 109 0.44 1.21 -13.55
C PHE A 109 1.67 1.71 -14.26
N LEU A 110 2.03 2.99 -14.07
CA LEU A 110 3.26 3.55 -14.62
C LEU A 110 4.49 2.88 -14.00
N LEU A 111 4.48 2.67 -12.67
CA LEU A 111 5.52 1.91 -11.97
C LEU A 111 5.66 0.50 -12.55
N GLN A 112 4.55 -0.25 -12.73
CA GLN A 112 4.62 -1.62 -13.24
C GLN A 112 5.17 -1.70 -14.65
N LYS A 113 4.82 -0.76 -15.54
CA LYS A 113 5.43 -0.64 -16.87
C LYS A 113 6.93 -0.37 -16.78
N ALA A 114 7.35 0.54 -15.87
CA ALA A 114 8.76 0.87 -15.68
C ALA A 114 9.56 -0.33 -15.15
N VAL A 115 9.02 -1.05 -14.17
CA VAL A 115 9.66 -2.27 -13.61
C VAL A 115 9.76 -3.40 -14.64
N GLU A 116 8.78 -3.52 -15.54
CA GLU A 116 8.77 -4.53 -16.60
C GLU A 116 9.85 -4.24 -17.68
N GLN A 117 10.06 -2.97 -18.04
CA GLN A 117 10.92 -2.59 -19.18
C GLN A 117 12.28 -2.05 -18.75
N PHE A 118 12.36 -1.34 -17.64
CA PHE A 118 13.55 -0.63 -17.16
C PHE A 118 13.70 -0.76 -15.64
N PRO A 119 13.78 -1.98 -15.08
CA PRO A 119 13.81 -2.19 -13.63
C PRO A 119 14.97 -1.46 -12.92
N GLU A 120 16.12 -1.31 -13.61
CA GLU A 120 17.31 -0.63 -13.09
C GLU A 120 17.13 0.90 -12.98
N LYS A 121 16.11 1.46 -13.65
CA LYS A 121 15.78 2.89 -13.62
C LYS A 121 14.80 3.28 -12.52
N VAL A 122 14.30 2.29 -11.78
CA VAL A 122 13.26 2.47 -10.75
C VAL A 122 13.86 2.36 -9.36
N SER A 123 13.76 3.43 -8.57
CA SER A 123 14.34 3.48 -7.22
C SER A 123 13.33 3.91 -6.16
N TYR A 124 13.64 3.60 -4.91
CA TYR A 124 12.90 4.06 -3.75
C TYR A 124 13.76 4.98 -2.89
N LEU A 125 13.33 6.21 -2.70
CA LEU A 125 13.99 7.16 -1.80
C LEU A 125 13.48 6.96 -0.37
N LYS A 126 14.28 6.26 0.44
CA LYS A 126 14.00 6.03 1.85
C LYS A 126 14.70 7.06 2.72
N SER A 127 14.11 8.25 2.81
CA SER A 127 14.62 9.36 3.63
C SER A 127 13.52 9.93 4.51
N PHE A 128 13.84 10.30 5.75
CA PHE A 128 12.90 10.98 6.65
C PHE A 128 12.46 12.34 6.12
N GLU A 129 13.37 13.06 5.44
CA GLU A 129 13.11 14.39 4.90
C GLU A 129 12.14 14.39 3.71
N THR A 130 11.95 13.24 3.08
CA THR A 130 11.08 13.11 1.92
C THR A 130 9.76 12.41 2.22
N ILE A 131 9.43 12.15 3.49
CA ILE A 131 8.13 11.59 3.86
C ILE A 131 7.06 12.67 3.66
N VAL A 132 6.06 12.36 2.83
CA VAL A 132 4.91 13.21 2.57
C VAL A 132 3.77 12.82 3.52
N ALA A 133 3.13 13.79 4.16
CA ALA A 133 2.01 13.55 5.06
C ALA A 133 0.69 13.93 4.39
N THR A 134 -0.32 13.08 4.47
CA THR A 134 -1.69 13.33 4.01
C THR A 134 -2.69 13.20 5.16
N LYS A 135 -3.95 13.55 4.92
CA LYS A 135 -5.01 13.49 5.93
C LYS A 135 -5.68 12.12 5.91
N PRO A 136 -5.93 11.49 7.07
CA PRO A 136 -6.77 10.31 7.17
C PRO A 136 -8.24 10.68 6.96
N LEU A 137 -9.07 9.68 6.64
CA LEU A 137 -10.51 9.84 6.52
C LEU A 137 -11.20 9.87 7.88
N ASN A 138 -12.32 10.60 7.98
CA ASN A 138 -13.00 10.85 9.24
C ASN A 138 -14.17 9.89 9.54
N ASN A 139 -14.48 8.97 8.64
CA ASN A 139 -15.53 7.98 8.85
C ASN A 139 -15.20 6.62 8.22
N TRP A 140 -15.79 5.56 8.77
CA TRP A 140 -15.56 4.17 8.37
C TRP A 140 -16.07 3.85 6.97
N LYS A 141 -17.14 4.48 6.54
CA LYS A 141 -17.75 4.25 5.21
C LYS A 141 -16.79 4.71 4.11
N ASP A 142 -16.25 5.91 4.25
CA ASP A 142 -15.31 6.45 3.26
C ASP A 142 -14.00 5.66 3.26
N LEU A 143 -13.51 5.24 4.44
CA LEU A 143 -12.36 4.36 4.55
C LEU A 143 -12.61 3.03 3.81
N PHE A 144 -13.75 2.40 4.05
CA PHE A 144 -14.11 1.15 3.39
C PHE A 144 -14.13 1.31 1.86
N HIS A 145 -14.82 2.32 1.35
CA HIS A 145 -14.88 2.59 -0.08
C HIS A 145 -13.50 2.94 -0.69
N GLN A 146 -12.67 3.66 0.04
CA GLN A 146 -11.29 3.94 -0.39
C GLN A 146 -10.48 2.64 -0.53
N ARG A 147 -10.56 1.73 0.47
CA ARG A 147 -9.84 0.46 0.43
C ARG A 147 -10.40 -0.50 -0.63
N VAL A 148 -11.71 -0.53 -0.82
CA VAL A 148 -12.34 -1.28 -1.94
C VAL A 148 -11.82 -0.78 -3.29
N ARG A 149 -11.77 0.54 -3.49
CA ARG A 149 -11.20 1.14 -4.70
C ARG A 149 -9.73 0.78 -4.91
N TRP A 150 -8.93 0.72 -3.83
CA TRP A 150 -7.53 0.30 -3.94
C TRP A 150 -7.41 -1.19 -4.24
N ALA A 151 -8.19 -2.02 -3.57
CA ALA A 151 -8.19 -3.47 -3.79
C ALA A 151 -8.70 -3.87 -5.18
N SER A 152 -9.69 -3.18 -5.74
CA SER A 152 -10.22 -3.49 -7.08
C SER A 152 -9.17 -3.39 -8.19
N LYS A 153 -8.15 -2.55 -8.02
CA LYS A 153 -7.03 -2.41 -8.96
C LYS A 153 -6.15 -3.66 -9.07
N THR A 154 -6.10 -4.46 -8.01
CA THR A 154 -5.26 -5.69 -8.00
C THR A 154 -5.67 -6.69 -9.06
N LYS A 155 -6.93 -6.66 -9.52
CA LYS A 155 -7.41 -7.51 -10.63
C LYS A 155 -6.63 -7.27 -11.93
N VAL A 156 -6.15 -6.06 -12.13
CA VAL A 156 -5.49 -5.61 -13.38
C VAL A 156 -3.97 -5.60 -13.25
N TYR A 157 -3.44 -5.82 -12.06
CA TYR A 157 -2.00 -5.87 -11.86
C TYR A 157 -1.37 -7.04 -12.63
N LYS A 158 -0.33 -6.74 -13.40
CA LYS A 158 0.45 -7.74 -14.13
C LYS A 158 1.42 -8.50 -13.21
N SER A 159 1.89 -7.87 -12.14
CA SER A 159 2.87 -8.43 -11.22
C SER A 159 2.36 -9.68 -10.50
N ASN A 160 2.96 -10.83 -10.77
CA ASN A 160 2.67 -12.07 -10.04
C ASN A 160 3.03 -11.97 -8.56
N PHE A 161 4.09 -11.22 -8.21
CA PHE A 161 4.48 -10.98 -6.82
C PHE A 161 3.36 -10.31 -6.03
N SER A 162 2.74 -9.26 -6.59
CA SER A 162 1.64 -8.57 -5.91
C SER A 162 0.40 -9.45 -5.73
N LYS A 163 0.09 -10.32 -6.71
CA LYS A 163 -1.03 -11.26 -6.63
C LYS A 163 -0.80 -12.31 -5.55
N ILE A 164 0.40 -12.89 -5.50
CA ILE A 164 0.79 -13.88 -4.48
C ILE A 164 0.76 -13.25 -3.09
N LEU A 165 1.34 -12.04 -2.93
CA LEU A 165 1.32 -11.33 -1.67
C LEU A 165 -0.12 -11.03 -1.21
N GLY A 166 -0.98 -10.56 -2.10
CA GLY A 166 -2.39 -10.34 -1.81
C GLY A 166 -3.12 -11.61 -1.38
N LEU A 167 -2.84 -12.74 -2.04
CA LEU A 167 -3.40 -14.04 -1.69
C LEU A 167 -2.92 -14.51 -0.31
N ILE A 168 -1.63 -14.37 0.01
CA ILE A 168 -1.07 -14.73 1.33
C ILE A 168 -1.76 -13.90 2.43
N VAL A 169 -1.91 -12.60 2.23
CA VAL A 169 -2.59 -11.71 3.19
C VAL A 169 -4.06 -12.11 3.37
N LEU A 170 -4.76 -12.39 2.27
CA LEU A 170 -6.17 -12.83 2.31
C LEU A 170 -6.31 -14.16 3.05
N CYS A 171 -5.51 -15.17 2.69
CA CYS A 171 -5.54 -16.49 3.35
C CYS A 171 -5.20 -16.39 4.85
N GLY A 172 -4.21 -15.58 5.22
CA GLY A 172 -3.85 -15.38 6.62
C GLY A 172 -4.96 -14.70 7.43
N ASN A 173 -5.67 -13.72 6.85
CA ASN A 173 -6.79 -13.07 7.50
C ASN A 173 -8.04 -13.96 7.57
N LEU A 174 -8.35 -14.71 6.51
CA LEU A 174 -9.42 -15.71 6.52
C LEU A 174 -9.13 -16.83 7.54
N GLY A 175 -7.89 -17.31 7.61
CA GLY A 175 -7.45 -18.30 8.58
C GLY A 175 -7.68 -17.83 10.03
N PHE A 176 -7.36 -16.56 10.34
CA PHE A 176 -7.65 -16.00 11.66
C PHE A 176 -9.16 -16.02 11.97
N ILE A 177 -10.00 -15.57 11.05
CA ILE A 177 -11.46 -15.57 11.22
C ILE A 177 -11.98 -17.01 11.41
N PHE A 178 -11.51 -17.94 10.58
CA PHE A 178 -11.88 -19.36 10.71
C PHE A 178 -11.50 -19.92 12.08
N LEU A 179 -10.30 -19.64 12.59
CA LEU A 179 -9.87 -20.07 13.91
C LEU A 179 -10.78 -19.55 15.00
N LEU A 180 -11.13 -18.26 14.97
CA LEU A 180 -12.04 -17.68 15.96
C LEU A 180 -13.40 -18.41 15.97
N PHE A 181 -13.98 -18.66 14.81
CA PHE A 181 -15.25 -19.39 14.72
C PHE A 181 -15.12 -20.85 15.17
N SER A 182 -14.01 -21.53 14.86
CA SER A 182 -13.79 -22.93 15.26
C SER A 182 -13.64 -23.09 16.78
N LEU A 183 -13.11 -22.10 17.47
CA LEU A 183 -13.05 -22.09 18.95
C LEU A 183 -14.43 -22.04 19.60
N PHE A 184 -15.41 -21.40 18.96
CA PHE A 184 -16.78 -21.33 19.46
C PHE A 184 -17.62 -22.58 19.13
N SER A 185 -17.25 -23.36 18.13
CA SER A 185 -18.05 -24.51 17.65
C SER A 185 -17.73 -25.85 18.30
N CYS A 186 -16.93 -25.90 19.36
CA CYS A 186 -16.61 -27.12 20.15
C CYS A 186 -16.17 -28.36 19.33
N PHE A 187 -15.60 -28.19 18.16
CA PHE A 187 -15.03 -29.30 17.39
C PHE A 187 -13.71 -29.83 18.00
N TYR A 188 -13.71 -30.11 19.32
CA TYR A 188 -12.51 -30.41 20.08
C TYR A 188 -11.93 -31.83 19.87
N SER A 189 -12.59 -32.73 19.17
CA SER A 189 -12.25 -34.15 19.31
C SER A 189 -11.29 -34.73 18.27
N LEU A 190 -10.98 -34.09 17.14
CA LEU A 190 -10.23 -34.79 16.08
C LEU A 190 -8.92 -34.16 15.62
N ALA A 191 -8.45 -33.04 16.16
CA ALA A 191 -7.37 -32.32 15.48
C ALA A 191 -6.43 -31.53 16.39
N SER A 192 -6.08 -32.01 17.57
CA SER A 192 -5.17 -31.24 18.47
C SER A 192 -3.86 -30.82 17.80
N ILE A 193 -3.22 -31.69 17.01
CA ILE A 193 -1.98 -31.38 16.29
C ILE A 193 -2.23 -30.35 15.17
N LEU A 194 -3.29 -30.49 14.38
CA LEU A 194 -3.63 -29.54 13.32
C LEU A 194 -3.92 -28.14 13.88
N TYR A 195 -4.61 -28.07 15.02
CA TYR A 195 -4.83 -26.80 15.72
C TYR A 195 -3.51 -26.17 16.20
N ILE A 196 -2.59 -26.96 16.77
CA ILE A 196 -1.29 -26.44 17.22
C ILE A 196 -0.51 -25.88 16.02
N ILE A 197 -0.44 -26.61 14.90
CA ILE A 197 0.24 -26.15 13.69
C ILE A 197 -0.42 -24.85 13.19
N PHE A 198 -1.75 -24.82 13.11
CA PHE A 198 -2.48 -23.66 12.63
C PHE A 198 -2.29 -22.44 13.52
N PHE A 199 -2.33 -22.60 14.85
CA PHE A 199 -1.97 -21.54 15.80
C PHE A 199 -0.54 -21.06 15.62
N GLY A 200 0.40 -21.98 15.40
CA GLY A 200 1.80 -21.63 15.15
C GLY A 200 1.95 -20.75 13.88
N ILE A 201 1.27 -21.12 12.79
CA ILE A 201 1.27 -20.35 11.54
C ILE A 201 0.66 -18.95 11.74
N LEU A 202 -0.47 -18.86 12.45
CA LEU A 202 -1.10 -17.56 12.73
C LEU A 202 -0.25 -16.70 13.67
N PHE A 203 0.35 -17.29 14.69
CA PHE A 203 1.29 -16.58 15.57
C PHE A 203 2.45 -16.02 14.75
N LEU A 204 3.07 -16.83 13.89
CA LEU A 204 4.14 -16.39 13.01
C LEU A 204 3.67 -15.23 12.09
N LYS A 205 2.46 -15.34 11.51
CA LYS A 205 1.88 -14.28 10.69
C LYS A 205 1.74 -12.97 11.46
N PHE A 206 1.13 -13.01 12.65
CA PHE A 206 0.98 -11.81 13.47
C PHE A 206 2.31 -11.24 13.97
N PHE A 207 3.28 -12.10 14.25
CA PHE A 207 4.63 -11.67 14.62
C PHE A 207 5.33 -10.94 13.47
N VAL A 208 5.26 -11.49 12.26
CA VAL A 208 5.82 -10.86 11.04
C VAL A 208 5.15 -9.52 10.76
N ASP A 209 3.80 -9.47 10.81
CA ASP A 209 3.05 -8.23 10.61
C ASP A 209 3.44 -7.17 11.65
N TYR A 210 3.53 -7.57 12.94
CA TYR A 210 3.94 -6.68 14.02
C TYR A 210 5.35 -6.12 13.78
N MET A 211 6.31 -6.97 13.42
CA MET A 211 7.69 -6.55 13.14
C MET A 211 7.76 -5.59 11.94
N LEU A 212 7.01 -5.88 10.87
CA LEU A 212 6.91 -5.02 9.69
C LEU A 212 6.36 -3.64 10.08
N ILE A 213 5.23 -3.62 10.78
CA ILE A 213 4.57 -2.38 11.20
C ILE A 213 5.47 -1.55 12.12
N GLN A 214 6.11 -2.16 13.13
CA GLN A 214 7.01 -1.46 14.04
C GLN A 214 8.20 -0.82 13.31
N LYS A 215 8.86 -1.56 12.42
CA LYS A 215 9.97 -1.03 11.61
C LYS A 215 9.51 0.11 10.71
N THR A 216 8.34 -0.04 10.10
CA THR A 216 7.79 0.99 9.22
C THR A 216 7.38 2.24 9.99
N GLN A 217 6.69 2.10 11.12
CA GLN A 217 6.31 3.24 11.96
C GLN A 217 7.52 3.99 12.51
N LYS A 218 8.59 3.27 12.88
CA LYS A 218 9.85 3.91 13.27
C LYS A 218 10.43 4.75 12.14
N PHE A 219 10.43 4.26 10.91
CA PHE A 219 10.87 5.00 9.74
C PHE A 219 9.94 6.18 9.45
N LEU A 220 8.62 5.98 9.47
CA LEU A 220 7.63 7.04 9.22
C LEU A 220 7.52 8.07 10.35
N GLN A 221 8.24 7.87 11.47
CA GLN A 221 8.17 8.70 12.69
C GLN A 221 6.75 8.79 13.26
N THR A 222 5.98 7.71 13.18
CA THR A 222 4.62 7.62 13.66
C THR A 222 4.47 6.57 14.75
N LYS A 223 3.41 6.69 15.55
CA LYS A 223 3.03 5.71 16.56
C LYS A 223 1.54 5.45 16.47
N SER A 224 1.14 4.18 16.38
CA SER A 224 -0.27 3.81 16.50
C SER A 224 -0.58 3.49 17.96
N LYS A 225 -1.59 4.17 18.51
CA LYS A 225 -2.29 3.72 19.71
C LYS A 225 -3.24 2.58 19.28
N TYR A 226 -3.76 1.84 20.19
CA TYR A 226 -4.74 0.76 19.93
C TYR A 226 -4.25 -0.36 18.98
N THR A 227 -2.93 -0.62 18.92
CA THR A 227 -2.34 -1.60 18.00
C THR A 227 -2.97 -2.98 18.13
N LEU A 228 -3.17 -3.49 19.37
CA LEU A 228 -3.80 -4.80 19.61
C LEU A 228 -5.24 -4.86 19.09
N LEU A 229 -6.06 -3.85 19.41
CA LEU A 229 -7.45 -3.79 18.96
C LEU A 229 -7.53 -3.66 17.43
N SER A 230 -6.67 -2.82 16.85
CA SER A 230 -6.59 -2.66 15.39
C SER A 230 -6.16 -3.96 14.70
N SER A 231 -5.18 -4.67 15.25
CA SER A 231 -4.72 -5.96 14.70
C SER A 231 -5.77 -7.05 14.80
N PHE A 232 -6.61 -7.01 15.83
CA PHE A 232 -7.75 -7.94 15.99
C PHE A 232 -8.87 -7.64 14.98
N LEU A 233 -9.22 -6.38 14.75
CA LEU A 233 -10.27 -5.96 13.82
C LEU A 233 -9.85 -5.99 12.36
N TYR A 234 -8.56 -5.82 12.08
CA TYR A 234 -8.05 -5.72 10.73
C TYR A 234 -8.39 -6.91 9.82
N PRO A 235 -8.29 -8.19 10.26
CA PRO A 235 -8.68 -9.33 9.43
C PRO A 235 -10.13 -9.25 8.92
N PHE A 236 -11.08 -8.85 9.76
CA PHE A 236 -12.48 -8.71 9.36
C PHE A 236 -12.65 -7.59 8.33
N PHE A 237 -12.05 -6.44 8.59
CA PHE A 237 -12.08 -5.30 7.68
C PHE A 237 -11.43 -5.65 6.33
N SER A 238 -10.25 -6.26 6.35
CA SER A 238 -9.49 -6.63 5.15
C SER A 238 -10.24 -7.65 4.29
N VAL A 239 -10.81 -8.70 4.91
CA VAL A 239 -11.59 -9.71 4.20
C VAL A 239 -12.88 -9.13 3.62
N ALA A 240 -13.59 -8.28 4.37
CA ALA A 240 -14.77 -7.58 3.87
C ALA A 240 -14.43 -6.71 2.65
N VAL A 241 -13.34 -5.93 2.71
CA VAL A 241 -12.83 -5.12 1.59
C VAL A 241 -12.50 -6.01 0.38
N ALA A 242 -11.78 -7.13 0.60
CA ALA A 242 -11.39 -8.03 -0.48
C ALA A 242 -12.63 -8.63 -1.17
N ILE A 243 -13.58 -9.19 -0.41
CA ILE A 243 -14.82 -9.76 -0.96
C ILE A 243 -15.60 -8.69 -1.72
N TYR A 244 -15.82 -7.52 -1.13
CA TYR A 244 -16.57 -6.46 -1.77
C TYR A 244 -15.88 -5.94 -3.04
N SER A 245 -14.56 -5.90 -3.07
CA SER A 245 -13.79 -5.49 -4.26
C SER A 245 -13.93 -6.44 -5.45
N LEU A 246 -14.29 -7.72 -5.20
CA LEU A 246 -14.51 -8.72 -6.27
C LEU A 246 -15.88 -8.57 -6.92
N PHE A 247 -16.90 -8.22 -6.17
CA PHE A 247 -18.31 -8.24 -6.62
C PHE A 247 -18.99 -6.87 -6.56
N GLY A 248 -18.44 -5.94 -5.79
CA GLY A 248 -19.03 -4.62 -5.55
C GLY A 248 -18.72 -3.62 -6.66
N LYS A 249 -19.66 -2.71 -6.89
CA LYS A 249 -19.45 -1.50 -7.67
C LYS A 249 -18.99 -0.39 -6.74
N TYR A 250 -18.03 0.42 -7.17
CA TYR A 250 -17.62 1.60 -6.41
C TYR A 250 -17.80 2.87 -7.23
N GLU A 251 -18.03 3.97 -6.53
CA GLU A 251 -18.17 5.29 -7.14
C GLU A 251 -16.94 6.14 -6.83
N TRP A 252 -16.42 6.84 -7.82
CA TRP A 252 -15.30 7.75 -7.68
C TRP A 252 -15.51 9.00 -8.53
N LYS A 253 -15.53 10.19 -7.86
CA LYS A 253 -15.76 11.48 -8.52
C LYS A 253 -16.99 11.49 -9.45
N GLY A 254 -18.12 10.92 -8.97
CA GLY A 254 -19.39 10.86 -9.71
C GLY A 254 -19.44 9.81 -10.83
N ARG A 255 -18.42 8.98 -10.99
CA ARG A 255 -18.38 7.87 -11.96
C ARG A 255 -18.48 6.53 -11.24
N ARG A 256 -19.29 5.60 -11.80
CA ARG A 256 -19.42 4.23 -11.29
C ARG A 256 -18.49 3.30 -12.06
N PHE A 257 -17.82 2.42 -11.31
CA PHE A 257 -16.90 1.40 -11.81
C PHE A 257 -17.28 0.03 -11.25
N SER A 258 -17.08 -1.01 -12.03
CA SER A 258 -17.39 -2.41 -11.67
C SER A 258 -16.13 -3.27 -11.67
#